data_ae818725c51d406584577170f5fa0b85
#
_entry.id   ae818725c51d406584577170f5fa0b85
#
_cell.length_a   1.000
_cell.length_b   1.000
_cell.length_c   1.000
_cell.angle_alpha   90.00
_cell.angle_beta   90.00
_cell.angle_gamma   90.00
#
_symmetry.space_group_name_H-M   'P 1'
#
loop_
_entity.id
_entity.type
_entity.pdbx_description
1 polymer ?
#
loop_
_entity_poly.entity_id
_entity_poly.type
_entity_poly.pdbx_seq_one_letter_code
_entity_poly.pdbx_strand_id
1 'polypeptide(L)'
;MGRGPGIRRRLGLTARLSLLVVVASACGADGPTPLDLEAVERQVSGVLLPAHPDLVADVDCGEPASTGLGPMSCTAVVAGVEIPVIVHRPAVDGRIRVESPADLVAAVDLAGLAAERLTADTGVTTRVSCAPAVRVAFAGQTFDCVATDPDGRALDLVATLVDAAGGFRLDAAPASD
;
A
#
# COMPACT_ATOMS: atom_id res chain seq x y z
N MET A 1 -4.12 -58.17 -59.57
CA MET A 1 -5.06 -59.33 -59.37
C MET A 1 -5.95 -59.02 -58.18
N GLY A 2 -7.24 -59.02 -58.35
CA GLY A 2 -8.35 -59.11 -57.42
C GLY A 2 -9.03 -57.76 -57.13
N ARG A 3 -9.92 -57.27 -57.92
CA ARG A 3 -11.37 -57.37 -58.06
C ARG A 3 -12.16 -57.21 -56.76
N GLY A 4 -12.96 -56.09 -56.77
CA GLY A 4 -14.02 -55.58 -55.94
C GLY A 4 -15.11 -56.61 -55.57
N PRO A 5 -16.28 -56.30 -55.14
CA PRO A 5 -17.20 -55.20 -55.52
C PRO A 5 -17.90 -54.49 -54.33
N GLY A 6 -18.40 -53.38 -54.55
CA GLY A 6 -19.68 -52.78 -54.57
C GLY A 6 -20.77 -53.24 -53.60
N ILE A 7 -21.54 -52.28 -53.05
CA ILE A 7 -22.99 -52.40 -52.84
C ILE A 7 -23.51 -51.14 -52.07
N ARG A 8 -24.31 -50.40 -52.77
CA ARG A 8 -25.65 -49.86 -52.41
C ARG A 8 -25.82 -48.81 -51.38
N ARG A 9 -26.18 -47.65 -51.94
CA ARG A 9 -27.13 -46.64 -51.51
C ARG A 9 -28.13 -47.09 -50.44
N ARG A 10 -28.20 -46.30 -49.33
CA ARG A 10 -29.54 -45.99 -48.78
C ARG A 10 -29.57 -44.50 -48.49
N LEU A 11 -30.51 -43.86 -49.14
CA LEU A 11 -31.01 -42.53 -48.79
C LEU A 11 -31.64 -42.63 -47.37
N GLY A 12 -31.09 -41.93 -46.44
CA GLY A 12 -31.72 -41.64 -45.17
C GLY A 12 -32.05 -40.15 -45.14
N LEU A 13 -33.32 -39.88 -45.40
CA LEU A 13 -33.93 -38.56 -45.28
C LEU A 13 -34.04 -38.27 -43.78
N THR A 14 -33.06 -37.59 -43.15
CA THR A 14 -33.19 -37.13 -41.81
C THR A 14 -33.53 -35.64 -41.80
N ALA A 15 -34.76 -35.36 -41.42
CA ALA A 15 -35.30 -34.04 -41.16
C ALA A 15 -34.38 -33.29 -40.19
N ARG A 16 -33.77 -32.22 -40.66
CA ARG A 16 -33.07 -31.26 -39.83
C ARG A 16 -34.10 -30.41 -39.06
N LEU A 17 -34.36 -30.81 -37.84
CA LEU A 17 -35.06 -29.97 -36.88
C LEU A 17 -34.09 -28.85 -36.46
N SER A 18 -34.23 -27.69 -37.09
CA SER A 18 -33.50 -26.49 -36.72
C SER A 18 -34.03 -26.00 -35.37
N LEU A 19 -33.31 -26.37 -34.30
CA LEU A 19 -33.55 -25.81 -32.98
C LEU A 19 -33.03 -24.37 -32.99
N LEU A 20 -33.91 -23.41 -33.14
CA LEU A 20 -33.65 -21.98 -32.93
C LEU A 20 -33.41 -21.78 -31.42
N VAL A 21 -32.16 -21.80 -31.02
CA VAL A 21 -31.74 -21.34 -29.66
C VAL A 21 -31.82 -19.82 -29.71
N VAL A 22 -32.92 -19.28 -29.21
CA VAL A 22 -33.01 -17.86 -28.86
C VAL A 22 -32.10 -17.64 -27.65
N VAL A 23 -30.86 -17.18 -27.87
CA VAL A 23 -30.00 -16.66 -26.80
C VAL A 23 -30.63 -15.33 -26.40
N ALA A 24 -31.46 -15.35 -25.38
CA ALA A 24 -31.86 -14.15 -24.67
C ALA A 24 -30.58 -13.60 -24.04
N SER A 25 -29.94 -12.63 -24.69
CA SER A 25 -28.91 -11.78 -24.07
C SER A 25 -29.62 -11.01 -22.96
N ALA A 26 -29.59 -11.55 -21.76
CA ALA A 26 -29.85 -10.78 -20.54
C ALA A 26 -28.76 -9.72 -20.48
N CYS A 27 -29.01 -8.52 -21.03
CA CYS A 27 -28.33 -7.33 -20.58
C CYS A 27 -28.73 -7.16 -19.09
N GLY A 28 -28.00 -7.79 -18.20
CA GLY A 28 -28.02 -7.45 -16.81
C GLY A 28 -27.62 -5.98 -16.75
N ALA A 29 -28.55 -5.14 -16.32
CA ALA A 29 -28.21 -3.81 -15.86
C ALA A 29 -27.32 -4.03 -14.63
N ASP A 30 -26.02 -4.18 -14.85
CA ASP A 30 -25.04 -4.10 -13.79
C ASP A 30 -25.12 -2.68 -13.26
N GLY A 31 -25.94 -2.50 -12.25
CA GLY A 31 -25.90 -1.31 -11.43
C GLY A 31 -24.46 -1.12 -10.94
N PRO A 32 -24.04 0.09 -10.56
CA PRO A 32 -22.69 0.32 -10.08
C PRO A 32 -22.38 -0.69 -8.98
N THR A 33 -21.37 -1.52 -9.21
CA THR A 33 -20.92 -2.51 -8.23
C THR A 33 -20.67 -1.79 -6.91
N PRO A 34 -21.24 -2.24 -5.79
CA PRO A 34 -20.95 -1.64 -4.49
C PRO A 34 -19.43 -1.58 -4.28
N LEU A 35 -18.95 -0.45 -3.77
CA LEU A 35 -17.54 -0.29 -3.49
C LEU A 35 -17.17 -1.28 -2.38
N ASP A 36 -16.18 -2.11 -2.63
CA ASP A 36 -15.59 -2.99 -1.63
C ASP A 36 -14.67 -2.15 -0.73
N LEU A 37 -15.24 -1.67 0.40
CA LEU A 37 -14.52 -0.83 1.36
C LEU A 37 -13.31 -1.54 1.94
N GLU A 38 -13.45 -2.80 2.28
CA GLU A 38 -12.35 -3.59 2.84
C GLU A 38 -11.17 -3.70 1.85
N ALA A 39 -11.47 -3.83 0.56
CA ALA A 39 -10.44 -3.81 -0.47
C ALA A 39 -9.79 -2.44 -0.61
N VAL A 40 -10.54 -1.35 -0.44
CA VAL A 40 -10.02 0.02 -0.44
C VAL A 40 -9.11 0.24 0.76
N GLU A 41 -9.57 -0.07 1.96
CA GLU A 41 -8.83 0.09 3.22
C GLU A 41 -7.48 -0.64 3.18
N ARG A 42 -7.45 -1.88 2.68
CA ARG A 42 -6.19 -2.62 2.49
C ARG A 42 -5.22 -1.94 1.52
N GLN A 43 -5.72 -1.23 0.51
CA GLN A 43 -4.86 -0.50 -0.43
C GLN A 43 -4.29 0.78 0.17
N VAL A 44 -5.01 1.45 1.07
CA VAL A 44 -4.58 2.72 1.69
C VAL A 44 -3.24 2.57 2.38
N SER A 45 -3.02 1.52 3.14
CA SER A 45 -1.76 1.25 3.85
C SER A 45 -0.57 1.21 2.88
N GLY A 46 -0.71 0.51 1.76
CA GLY A 46 0.33 0.41 0.74
C GLY A 46 0.60 1.71 -0.04
N VAL A 47 -0.36 2.64 -0.06
CA VAL A 47 -0.17 3.96 -0.67
C VAL A 47 0.45 4.95 0.31
N LEU A 48 0.05 4.92 1.59
CA LEU A 48 0.57 5.82 2.63
C LEU A 48 2.04 5.54 2.96
N LEU A 49 2.40 4.28 3.12
CA LEU A 49 3.76 3.83 3.45
C LEU A 49 4.15 2.64 2.56
N PRO A 50 4.51 2.88 1.30
CA PRO A 50 4.76 1.80 0.33
C PRO A 50 5.84 0.80 0.76
N ALA A 51 6.87 1.28 1.47
CA ALA A 51 7.96 0.44 1.96
C ALA A 51 7.60 -0.30 3.27
N HIS A 52 6.65 0.25 4.05
CA HIS A 52 6.32 -0.23 5.40
C HIS A 52 4.81 -0.19 5.66
N PRO A 53 3.98 -0.87 4.85
CA PRO A 53 2.52 -0.83 5.00
C PRO A 53 2.04 -1.43 6.33
N ASP A 54 2.84 -2.25 6.97
CA ASP A 54 2.62 -2.87 8.28
C ASP A 54 2.64 -1.87 9.45
N LEU A 55 3.23 -0.68 9.24
CA LEU A 55 3.17 0.41 10.23
C LEU A 55 1.82 1.13 10.26
N VAL A 56 0.96 0.90 9.29
CA VAL A 56 -0.43 1.37 9.28
C VAL A 56 -1.29 0.30 9.95
N ALA A 57 -1.69 0.56 11.19
CA ALA A 57 -2.34 -0.44 12.02
C ALA A 57 -3.82 -0.64 11.67
N ASP A 58 -4.49 0.42 11.27
CA ASP A 58 -5.92 0.41 10.99
C ASP A 58 -6.28 1.51 9.98
N VAL A 59 -7.27 1.24 9.15
CA VAL A 59 -7.85 2.21 8.23
C VAL A 59 -9.35 2.07 8.29
N ASP A 60 -10.04 3.16 8.60
CA ASP A 60 -11.49 3.22 8.65
C ASP A 60 -11.98 4.30 7.67
N CYS A 61 -12.72 3.88 6.66
CA CYS A 61 -13.32 4.78 5.67
C CYS A 61 -14.79 5.13 5.96
N GLY A 62 -15.33 4.64 7.04
CA GLY A 62 -16.73 4.86 7.39
C GLY A 62 -17.71 4.32 6.34
N GLU A 63 -18.97 4.63 6.50
CA GLU A 63 -19.97 4.28 5.50
C GLU A 63 -19.88 5.20 4.28
N PRO A 64 -19.76 4.66 3.05
CA PRO A 64 -19.77 5.47 1.86
C PRO A 64 -21.08 6.21 1.74
N ALA A 65 -21.02 7.52 1.51
CA ALA A 65 -22.23 8.28 1.19
C ALA A 65 -22.99 7.58 0.06
N SER A 66 -24.21 7.22 0.30
CA SER A 66 -25.07 6.33 -0.52
C SER A 66 -25.28 6.78 -1.98
N THR A 67 -24.85 7.98 -2.32
CA THR A 67 -25.00 8.57 -3.65
C THR A 67 -23.69 9.15 -4.20
N GLY A 68 -22.59 9.07 -3.44
CA GLY A 68 -21.37 9.83 -3.73
C GLY A 68 -20.50 9.18 -4.79
N LEU A 69 -20.31 9.87 -5.91
CA LEU A 69 -19.21 9.62 -6.84
C LEU A 69 -17.91 10.33 -6.37
N GLY A 70 -17.97 11.05 -5.25
CA GLY A 70 -16.87 11.84 -4.70
C GLY A 70 -15.82 11.03 -3.93
N PRO A 71 -14.76 11.70 -3.50
CA PRO A 71 -13.76 11.10 -2.62
C PRO A 71 -14.37 10.77 -1.25
N MET A 72 -13.76 9.80 -0.57
CA MET A 72 -14.13 9.38 0.78
C MET A 72 -13.14 9.94 1.79
N SER A 73 -13.65 10.33 2.96
CA SER A 73 -12.80 10.64 4.10
C SER A 73 -12.58 9.35 4.90
N CYS A 74 -11.32 9.00 5.07
CA CYS A 74 -10.91 7.87 5.89
C CYS A 74 -10.02 8.36 7.03
N THR A 75 -9.88 7.55 8.07
CA THR A 75 -8.89 7.73 9.13
C THR A 75 -7.92 6.56 9.09
N ALA A 76 -6.64 6.84 9.05
CA ALA A 76 -5.60 5.82 9.17
C ALA A 76 -4.86 5.95 10.50
N VAL A 77 -4.64 4.84 11.20
CA VAL A 77 -3.87 4.82 12.45
C VAL A 77 -2.43 4.39 12.12
N VAL A 78 -1.50 5.32 12.30
CA VAL A 78 -0.08 5.09 12.03
C VAL A 78 0.72 5.30 13.29
N ALA A 79 1.34 4.24 13.81
CA ALA A 79 2.05 4.22 15.10
C ALA A 79 1.23 4.84 16.26
N GLY A 80 -0.07 4.55 16.30
CA GLY A 80 -0.99 5.03 17.33
C GLY A 80 -1.49 6.48 17.15
N VAL A 81 -1.16 7.13 16.03
CA VAL A 81 -1.64 8.46 15.68
C VAL A 81 -2.68 8.34 14.58
N GLU A 82 -3.85 8.93 14.79
CA GLU A 82 -4.90 9.05 13.76
C GLU A 82 -4.54 10.13 12.76
N ILE A 83 -4.58 9.77 11.48
CA ILE A 83 -4.28 10.66 10.36
C ILE A 83 -5.48 10.68 9.43
N PRO A 84 -6.10 11.83 9.17
CA PRO A 84 -7.16 11.94 8.18
C PRO A 84 -6.57 11.77 6.78
N VAL A 85 -7.22 10.97 5.96
CA VAL A 85 -6.83 10.75 4.58
C VAL A 85 -8.04 10.87 3.67
N ILE A 86 -7.83 11.36 2.46
CA ILE A 86 -8.86 11.45 1.43
C ILE A 86 -8.56 10.38 0.39
N VAL A 87 -9.50 9.46 0.23
CA VAL A 87 -9.38 8.36 -0.73
C VAL A 87 -10.28 8.64 -1.93
N HIS A 88 -9.68 8.76 -3.10
CA HIS A 88 -10.41 8.86 -4.35
C HIS A 88 -10.84 7.47 -4.81
N ARG A 89 -12.03 7.41 -5.42
CA ARG A 89 -12.55 6.14 -5.93
C ARG A 89 -11.55 5.46 -6.86
N PRO A 90 -11.54 4.12 -6.87
CA PRO A 90 -10.67 3.38 -7.77
C PRO A 90 -10.89 3.83 -9.23
N ALA A 91 -9.79 4.02 -9.93
CA ALA A 91 -9.78 4.21 -11.37
C ALA A 91 -10.18 2.91 -12.10
N VAL A 92 -10.29 2.95 -13.42
CA VAL A 92 -10.66 1.78 -14.24
C VAL A 92 -9.69 0.60 -14.04
N ASP A 93 -8.45 0.88 -13.66
CA ASP A 93 -7.40 -0.10 -13.35
C ASP A 93 -7.45 -0.65 -11.91
N GLY A 94 -8.46 -0.24 -11.14
CA GLY A 94 -8.65 -0.64 -9.75
C GLY A 94 -7.73 0.05 -8.73
N ARG A 95 -6.88 0.99 -9.18
CA ARG A 95 -5.98 1.72 -8.29
C ARG A 95 -6.70 2.88 -7.61
N ILE A 96 -6.45 3.02 -6.32
CA ILE A 96 -6.89 4.18 -5.56
C ILE A 96 -5.83 5.28 -5.56
N ARG A 97 -6.27 6.51 -5.39
CA ARG A 97 -5.42 7.66 -5.06
C ARG A 97 -5.75 8.09 -3.65
N VAL A 98 -4.73 8.19 -2.81
CA VAL A 98 -4.84 8.65 -1.43
C VAL A 98 -4.16 9.99 -1.31
N GLU A 99 -4.82 10.95 -0.69
CA GLU A 99 -4.28 12.25 -0.33
C GLU A 99 -4.19 12.31 1.19
N SER A 100 -3.00 12.56 1.70
CA SER A 100 -2.75 12.83 3.11
C SER A 100 -2.33 14.29 3.28
N PRO A 101 -2.77 14.99 4.33
CA PRO A 101 -2.34 16.35 4.62
C PRO A 101 -0.87 16.43 5.08
N ALA A 102 -0.24 15.28 5.35
CA ALA A 102 1.11 15.22 5.88
C ALA A 102 1.85 14.00 5.36
N ASP A 103 3.13 14.17 5.08
CA ASP A 103 4.04 13.08 4.79
C ASP A 103 4.40 12.33 6.08
N LEU A 104 4.84 11.09 5.94
CA LEU A 104 5.22 10.20 7.04
C LEU A 104 6.70 9.82 6.90
N VAL A 105 7.40 9.80 8.02
CA VAL A 105 8.79 9.32 8.10
C VAL A 105 8.83 8.07 8.94
N ALA A 106 9.23 6.96 8.33
CA ALA A 106 9.47 5.71 9.05
C ALA A 106 10.84 5.73 9.73
N ALA A 107 10.88 5.30 10.99
CA ALA A 107 12.11 5.26 11.76
C ALA A 107 13.19 4.37 11.14
N VAL A 108 12.78 3.29 10.47
CA VAL A 108 13.70 2.35 9.82
C VAL A 108 14.42 2.98 8.63
N ASP A 109 13.74 3.81 7.83
CA ASP A 109 14.35 4.53 6.72
C ASP A 109 15.33 5.59 7.24
N LEU A 110 14.89 6.37 8.23
CA LEU A 110 15.74 7.36 8.90
C LEU A 110 16.98 6.71 9.54
N ALA A 111 16.81 5.57 10.21
CA ALA A 111 17.90 4.82 10.83
C ALA A 111 18.91 4.32 9.79
N GLY A 112 18.45 3.88 8.62
CA GLY A 112 19.32 3.50 7.50
C GLY A 112 20.20 4.66 7.04
N LEU A 113 19.59 5.82 6.77
CA LEU A 113 20.32 7.03 6.37
C LEU A 113 21.28 7.52 7.46
N ALA A 114 20.87 7.44 8.73
CA ALA A 114 21.74 7.79 9.87
C ALA A 114 22.95 6.87 9.97
N ALA A 115 22.77 5.56 9.78
CA ALA A 115 23.85 4.58 9.80
C ALA A 115 24.85 4.82 8.66
N GLU A 116 24.36 5.09 7.45
CA GLU A 116 25.21 5.42 6.30
C GLU A 116 26.04 6.68 6.55
N ARG A 117 25.40 7.73 7.06
CA ARG A 117 26.08 8.99 7.38
C ARG A 117 27.14 8.82 8.48
N LEU A 118 26.80 8.18 9.60
CA LEU A 118 27.75 7.93 10.69
C LEU A 118 28.92 7.06 10.21
N THR A 119 28.67 6.05 9.41
CA THR A 119 29.72 5.21 8.83
C THR A 119 30.64 6.02 7.91
N ALA A 120 30.08 6.90 7.08
CA ALA A 120 30.85 7.77 6.19
C ALA A 120 31.71 8.79 6.99
N ASP A 121 31.16 9.38 8.05
CA ASP A 121 31.83 10.41 8.84
C ASP A 121 32.93 9.84 9.76
N THR A 122 32.76 8.62 10.26
CA THR A 122 33.67 8.00 11.25
C THR A 122 34.58 6.92 10.67
N GLY A 123 34.23 6.36 9.51
CA GLY A 123 34.89 5.18 8.95
C GLY A 123 34.58 3.87 9.69
N VAL A 124 33.68 3.90 10.70
CA VAL A 124 33.27 2.74 11.48
C VAL A 124 31.88 2.32 11.08
N THR A 125 31.72 1.05 10.67
CA THR A 125 30.39 0.50 10.34
C THR A 125 29.48 0.61 11.57
N THR A 126 28.38 1.33 11.42
CA THR A 126 27.46 1.62 12.52
C THR A 126 26.07 1.08 12.19
N ARG A 127 25.40 0.47 13.16
CA ARG A 127 23.98 0.15 13.09
C ARG A 127 23.22 1.18 13.89
N VAL A 128 22.09 1.63 13.37
CA VAL A 128 21.21 2.58 14.03
C VAL A 128 19.81 1.96 14.16
N SER A 129 19.19 2.19 15.30
CA SER A 129 17.76 1.92 15.50
C SER A 129 17.12 3.16 16.07
N CYS A 130 15.91 3.49 15.64
CA CYS A 130 15.20 4.69 16.06
C CYS A 130 13.77 4.38 16.49
N ALA A 131 13.24 5.18 17.40
CA ALA A 131 11.86 5.13 17.89
C ALA A 131 11.30 6.57 18.02
N PRO A 132 9.95 6.73 17.90
CA PRO A 132 8.94 5.73 17.60
C PRO A 132 9.02 5.26 16.14
N ALA A 133 8.27 4.19 15.78
CA ALA A 133 8.34 3.56 14.48
C ALA A 133 8.05 4.50 13.31
N VAL A 134 7.22 5.54 13.53
CA VAL A 134 6.85 6.53 12.53
C VAL A 134 6.58 7.89 13.18
N ARG A 135 6.78 8.97 12.41
CA ARG A 135 6.38 10.35 12.76
C ARG A 135 5.77 11.03 11.54
N VAL A 136 4.90 11.98 11.81
CA VAL A 136 4.47 12.95 10.80
C VAL A 136 5.65 13.87 10.47
N ALA A 137 5.92 14.06 9.18
CA ALA A 137 7.07 14.82 8.71
C ALA A 137 6.85 16.32 8.84
N PHE A 138 7.31 16.91 9.93
CA PHE A 138 7.45 18.37 10.06
C PHE A 138 8.64 18.73 10.95
N ALA A 139 9.13 19.94 10.76
CA ALA A 139 10.30 20.42 11.49
C ALA A 139 10.09 20.39 13.02
N GLY A 140 11.10 19.91 13.74
CA GLY A 140 11.08 19.79 15.19
C GLY A 140 10.59 18.45 15.73
N GLN A 141 10.03 17.56 14.91
CA GLN A 141 9.75 16.19 15.33
C GLN A 141 11.05 15.43 15.56
N THR A 142 11.08 14.60 16.60
CA THR A 142 12.28 13.88 17.00
C THR A 142 12.07 12.38 17.04
N PHE A 143 13.15 11.65 16.75
CA PHE A 143 13.29 10.22 17.00
C PHE A 143 14.43 10.03 18.00
N ASP A 144 14.22 9.19 18.99
CA ASP A 144 15.28 8.70 19.87
C ASP A 144 15.97 7.54 19.14
N CYS A 145 17.26 7.67 18.93
CA CYS A 145 18.05 6.70 18.17
C CYS A 145 19.19 6.15 19.02
N VAL A 146 19.57 4.90 18.76
CA VAL A 146 20.75 4.27 19.33
C VAL A 146 21.64 3.80 18.19
N ALA A 147 22.86 4.33 18.15
CA ALA A 147 23.90 3.89 17.24
C ALA A 147 24.80 2.88 17.93
N THR A 148 25.09 1.75 17.27
CA THR A 148 25.93 0.68 17.83
C THR A 148 27.06 0.34 16.88
N ASP A 149 28.30 0.34 17.38
CA ASP A 149 29.49 -0.05 16.64
C ASP A 149 29.68 -1.58 16.60
N PRO A 150 30.66 -2.12 15.82
CA PRO A 150 30.93 -3.55 15.77
C PRO A 150 31.41 -4.15 17.10
N ASP A 151 31.97 -3.34 17.99
CA ASP A 151 32.43 -3.75 19.33
C ASP A 151 31.29 -3.76 20.35
N GLY A 152 30.06 -3.38 19.92
CA GLY A 152 28.89 -3.34 20.78
C GLY A 152 28.77 -2.08 21.65
N ARG A 153 29.60 -1.06 21.40
CA ARG A 153 29.46 0.23 22.09
C ARG A 153 28.26 0.97 21.52
N ALA A 154 27.41 1.46 22.40
CA ALA A 154 26.23 2.20 22.05
C ALA A 154 26.39 3.70 22.27
N LEU A 155 25.81 4.51 21.44
CA LEU A 155 25.71 5.96 21.54
C LEU A 155 24.24 6.37 21.34
N ASP A 156 23.70 7.07 22.32
CA ASP A 156 22.36 7.62 22.25
C ASP A 156 22.37 8.92 21.44
N LEU A 157 21.46 9.01 20.50
CA LEU A 157 21.33 10.11 19.55
C LEU A 157 19.87 10.58 19.49
N VAL A 158 19.70 11.83 19.13
CA VAL A 158 18.40 12.40 18.77
C VAL A 158 18.44 12.82 17.31
N ALA A 159 17.57 12.24 16.51
CA ALA A 159 17.36 12.68 15.14
C ALA A 159 16.18 13.66 15.12
N THR A 160 16.44 14.91 14.73
CA THR A 160 15.43 15.97 14.63
C THR A 160 15.11 16.24 13.17
N LEU A 161 13.85 16.11 12.77
CA LEU A 161 13.38 16.48 11.43
C LEU A 161 13.53 18.00 11.25
N VAL A 162 14.06 18.40 10.09
CA VAL A 162 14.29 19.82 9.78
C VAL A 162 13.28 20.37 8.77
N ASP A 163 12.58 19.47 8.07
CA ASP A 163 11.58 19.82 7.05
C ASP A 163 10.50 18.74 6.90
N ALA A 164 9.52 19.01 6.05
CA ALA A 164 8.44 18.08 5.71
C ALA A 164 8.85 16.98 4.71
N ALA A 165 10.02 17.10 4.08
CA ALA A 165 10.55 16.10 3.17
C ALA A 165 11.34 14.98 3.89
N GLY A 166 11.40 15.02 5.24
CA GLY A 166 12.10 14.03 6.04
C GLY A 166 13.61 14.31 6.20
N GLY A 167 14.07 15.49 5.82
CA GLY A 167 15.43 15.94 6.15
C GLY A 167 15.63 15.94 7.67
N PHE A 168 16.81 15.53 8.14
CA PHE A 168 17.08 15.45 9.57
C PHE A 168 18.52 15.82 9.93
N ARG A 169 18.72 16.21 11.18
CA ARG A 169 20.03 16.34 11.82
C ARG A 169 20.14 15.32 12.95
N LEU A 170 21.37 14.89 13.23
CA LEU A 170 21.69 14.01 14.35
C LEU A 170 22.47 14.81 15.40
N ASP A 171 22.03 14.72 16.62
CA ASP A 171 22.70 15.29 17.78
C ASP A 171 22.94 14.18 18.82
N ALA A 172 24.00 14.27 19.61
CA ALA A 172 24.14 13.36 20.76
C ALA A 172 23.03 13.64 21.77
N ALA A 173 22.43 12.57 22.29
CA ALA A 173 21.42 12.74 23.32
C ALA A 173 22.04 13.38 24.56
N PRO A 174 21.31 14.26 25.27
CA PRO A 174 21.81 14.81 26.54
C PRO A 174 22.07 13.66 27.53
N ALA A 175 23.18 13.76 28.28
CA ALA A 175 23.46 12.77 29.30
C ALA A 175 22.31 12.75 30.32
N SER A 176 21.76 11.56 30.56
CA SER A 176 20.77 11.38 31.63
C SER A 176 21.52 11.46 32.99
N ASP A 177 21.21 12.50 33.79
CA ASP A 177 21.71 12.65 35.16
C ASP A 177 21.07 11.65 36.14
#